data_94f8c049b86ff1ac04a84fbd0494d851
#
_entry.id   94f8c049b86ff1ac04a84fbd0494d851
#
_cell.length_a   1.000
_cell.length_b   1.000
_cell.length_c   1.000
_cell.angle_alpha   90.00
_cell.angle_beta   90.00
_cell.angle_gamma   90.00
#
_symmetry.space_group_name_H-M   'P 1'
#
loop_
_entity.id
_entity.type
_entity.pdbx_description
1 polymer ?
#
loop_
_entity_poly.entity_id
_entity_poly.type
_entity_poly.pdbx_seq_one_letter_code
_entity_poly.pdbx_strand_id
1 'polypeptide(L)'
;MNKDEFFKKIKRGLIVSCQALPEEPLYSSFIMGRMALAAQEGGASAIRANTPGDIKEIKSLTDLPVIGLYKAVYDNSMVYITPTMTEIDALIDAGSDAIAMDATDRVRPDGQSITEFFCEVREKYPILIFMADCATEEDAL
;
A
#
# COMPACT_ATOMS: atom_id res chain seq x y z
N MET A 1 5.67 -11.30 -7.56
CA MET A 1 4.92 -11.21 -8.85
C MET A 1 5.61 -10.21 -9.77
N ASN A 2 5.70 -10.45 -11.08
CA ASN A 2 6.25 -9.46 -12.00
C ASN A 2 5.18 -8.40 -12.40
N LYS A 3 5.63 -7.28 -13.00
CA LYS A 3 4.77 -6.14 -13.36
C LYS A 3 3.63 -6.54 -14.31
N ASP A 4 3.92 -7.32 -15.33
CA ASP A 4 2.92 -7.69 -16.35
C ASP A 4 1.86 -8.63 -15.79
N GLU A 5 2.26 -9.57 -14.94
CA GLU A 5 1.33 -10.45 -14.21
C GLU A 5 0.43 -9.66 -13.27
N PHE A 6 0.99 -8.69 -12.53
CA PHE A 6 0.23 -7.82 -11.64
C PHE A 6 -0.85 -7.07 -12.40
N PHE A 7 -0.48 -6.33 -13.44
CA PHE A 7 -1.44 -5.55 -14.24
C PHE A 7 -2.45 -6.42 -14.99
N LYS A 8 -2.06 -7.62 -15.43
CA LYS A 8 -3.00 -8.56 -16.04
C LYS A 8 -4.07 -9.02 -15.05
N LYS A 9 -3.68 -9.29 -13.79
CA LYS A 9 -4.62 -9.73 -12.75
C LYS A 9 -5.62 -8.64 -12.36
N ILE A 10 -5.18 -7.39 -12.19
CA ILE A 10 -6.06 -6.30 -11.75
C ILE A 10 -6.88 -5.65 -12.88
N LYS A 11 -6.56 -5.93 -14.14
CA LYS A 11 -7.20 -5.31 -15.30
C LYS A 11 -8.70 -5.56 -15.32
N ARG A 12 -9.50 -4.48 -15.22
CA ARG A 12 -10.97 -4.49 -15.16
C ARG A 12 -11.54 -5.28 -13.97
N GLY A 13 -10.71 -5.53 -12.97
CA GLY A 13 -11.09 -6.20 -11.73
C GLY A 13 -11.37 -5.22 -10.60
N LEU A 14 -11.89 -5.74 -9.51
CA LEU A 14 -12.12 -4.99 -8.28
C LEU A 14 -10.94 -5.16 -7.33
N ILE A 15 -10.41 -4.06 -6.83
CA ILE A 15 -9.45 -4.03 -5.72
C ILE A 15 -10.24 -3.73 -4.44
N VAL A 16 -10.22 -4.66 -3.49
CA VAL A 16 -10.94 -4.50 -2.23
C VAL A 16 -10.00 -4.00 -1.14
N SER A 17 -10.43 -2.95 -0.43
CA SER A 17 -9.69 -2.41 0.72
C SER A 17 -10.04 -3.16 1.99
N CYS A 18 -9.05 -3.81 2.61
CA CYS A 18 -9.14 -4.47 3.90
C CYS A 18 -8.23 -3.73 4.88
N GLN A 19 -8.77 -2.74 5.58
CA GLN A 19 -8.02 -1.86 6.48
C GLN A 19 -8.87 -1.50 7.69
N ALA A 20 -8.22 -1.45 8.85
CA ALA A 20 -8.78 -0.86 10.07
C ALA A 20 -7.68 -0.14 10.85
N LEU A 21 -8.03 0.96 11.51
CA LEU A 21 -7.14 1.71 12.39
C LEU A 21 -7.26 1.22 13.84
N PRO A 22 -6.27 1.48 14.71
CA PRO A 22 -6.25 0.97 16.09
C PRO A 22 -7.50 1.27 16.91
N GLU A 23 -8.17 2.39 16.63
CA GLU A 23 -9.41 2.82 17.30
C GLU A 23 -10.69 2.21 16.70
N GLU A 24 -10.58 1.48 15.61
CA GLU A 24 -11.75 0.90 14.91
C GLU A 24 -12.07 -0.52 15.39
N PRO A 25 -13.36 -0.91 15.43
CA PRO A 25 -13.79 -2.19 16.01
C PRO A 25 -13.22 -3.44 15.32
N LEU A 26 -12.85 -3.34 14.05
CA LEU A 26 -12.31 -4.45 13.26
C LEU A 26 -10.79 -4.50 13.24
N TYR A 27 -10.09 -3.68 14.07
CA TYR A 27 -8.64 -3.64 14.13
C TYR A 27 -8.06 -4.98 14.61
N SER A 28 -7.66 -5.79 13.66
CA SER A 28 -7.01 -7.08 13.88
C SER A 28 -6.52 -7.65 12.56
N SER A 29 -5.25 -8.07 12.49
CA SER A 29 -4.71 -8.71 11.29
C SER A 29 -5.48 -10.00 10.94
N PHE A 30 -5.91 -10.76 11.95
CA PHE A 30 -6.78 -11.92 11.74
C PHE A 30 -8.10 -11.54 11.05
N ILE A 31 -8.75 -10.45 11.47
CA ILE A 31 -9.99 -9.98 10.84
C ILE A 31 -9.72 -9.51 9.41
N MET A 32 -8.65 -8.74 9.19
CA MET A 32 -8.27 -8.29 7.84
C MET A 32 -8.00 -9.48 6.91
N GLY A 33 -7.35 -10.52 7.40
CA GLY A 33 -7.16 -11.77 6.65
C GLY A 33 -8.48 -12.45 6.26
N ARG A 34 -9.47 -12.49 7.17
CA ARG A 34 -10.80 -13.06 6.89
C ARG A 34 -11.59 -12.22 5.89
N MET A 35 -11.49 -10.90 5.98
CA MET A 35 -12.09 -9.98 5.00
C MET A 35 -11.48 -10.17 3.61
N ALA A 36 -10.17 -10.32 3.53
CA ALA A 36 -9.48 -10.58 2.26
C ALA A 36 -9.88 -11.92 1.64
N LEU A 37 -10.04 -12.97 2.46
CA LEU A 37 -10.54 -14.28 1.99
C LEU A 37 -11.97 -14.16 1.45
N ALA A 38 -12.85 -13.48 2.17
CA ALA A 38 -14.22 -13.22 1.70
C ALA A 38 -14.24 -12.40 0.39
N ALA A 39 -13.35 -11.41 0.28
CA ALA A 39 -13.19 -10.64 -0.95
C ALA A 39 -12.72 -11.51 -2.13
N GLN A 40 -11.78 -12.44 -1.88
CA GLN A 40 -11.33 -13.41 -2.89
C GLN A 40 -12.49 -14.31 -3.35
N GLU A 41 -13.28 -14.85 -2.43
CA GLU A 41 -14.47 -15.66 -2.75
C GLU A 41 -15.52 -14.84 -3.52
N GLY A 42 -15.62 -13.54 -3.26
CA GLY A 42 -16.46 -12.60 -3.99
C GLY A 42 -15.91 -12.18 -5.37
N GLY A 43 -14.71 -12.66 -5.76
CA GLY A 43 -14.13 -12.39 -7.07
C GLY A 43 -13.26 -11.12 -7.13
N ALA A 44 -12.74 -10.65 -6.00
CA ALA A 44 -11.75 -9.56 -6.00
C ALA A 44 -10.50 -9.96 -6.79
N SER A 45 -9.87 -8.99 -7.44
CA SER A 45 -8.65 -9.17 -8.24
C SER A 45 -7.37 -8.79 -7.49
N ALA A 46 -7.49 -8.00 -6.44
CA ALA A 46 -6.41 -7.62 -5.53
C ALA A 46 -6.96 -7.10 -4.21
N ILE A 47 -6.11 -7.02 -3.21
CA ILE A 47 -6.40 -6.43 -1.90
C ILE A 47 -5.52 -5.19 -1.70
N ARG A 48 -6.09 -4.13 -1.14
CA ARG A 48 -5.35 -2.99 -0.59
C ARG A 48 -5.36 -3.10 0.93
N ALA A 49 -4.19 -3.17 1.56
CA ALA A 49 -4.06 -3.44 2.99
C ALA A 49 -3.06 -2.50 3.67
N ASN A 50 -3.36 -2.19 4.95
CA ASN A 50 -2.52 -1.35 5.80
C ASN A 50 -1.67 -2.23 6.73
N THR A 51 -0.46 -1.82 7.01
CA THR A 51 0.52 -2.42 7.91
C THR A 51 1.14 -3.76 7.48
N PRO A 52 2.39 -4.01 7.86
CA PRO A 52 3.08 -5.28 7.60
C PRO A 52 2.38 -6.50 8.21
N GLY A 53 1.72 -6.34 9.37
CA GLY A 53 1.01 -7.42 10.04
C GLY A 53 -0.18 -7.92 9.23
N ASP A 54 -1.02 -6.98 8.75
CA ASP A 54 -2.19 -7.30 7.94
C ASP A 54 -1.79 -7.94 6.61
N ILE A 55 -0.73 -7.40 5.97
CA ILE A 55 -0.22 -7.91 4.70
C ILE A 55 0.26 -9.35 4.84
N LYS A 56 1.03 -9.68 5.88
CA LYS A 56 1.50 -11.05 6.14
C LYS A 56 0.34 -12.01 6.36
N GLU A 57 -0.66 -11.61 7.14
CA GLU A 57 -1.85 -12.43 7.38
C GLU A 57 -2.63 -12.67 6.08
N ILE A 58 -2.89 -11.62 5.31
CA ILE A 58 -3.60 -11.70 4.02
C ILE A 58 -2.84 -12.61 3.04
N LYS A 59 -1.52 -12.45 2.92
CA LYS A 59 -0.68 -13.26 2.04
C LYS A 59 -0.61 -14.73 2.47
N SER A 60 -0.84 -15.03 3.75
CA SER A 60 -0.92 -16.42 4.24
C SER A 60 -2.23 -17.12 3.87
N LEU A 61 -3.29 -16.37 3.57
CA LEU A 61 -4.64 -16.87 3.36
C LEU A 61 -5.13 -16.78 1.91
N THR A 62 -4.57 -15.88 1.10
CA THR A 62 -5.02 -15.61 -0.27
C THR A 62 -3.86 -15.59 -1.26
N ASP A 63 -4.15 -15.93 -2.52
CA ASP A 63 -3.23 -15.81 -3.64
C ASP A 63 -3.39 -14.49 -4.40
N LEU A 64 -4.18 -13.55 -3.86
CA LEU A 64 -4.41 -12.26 -4.48
C LEU A 64 -3.17 -11.36 -4.37
N PRO A 65 -2.89 -10.53 -5.39
CA PRO A 65 -1.94 -9.44 -5.26
C PRO A 65 -2.33 -8.51 -4.11
N VAL A 66 -1.33 -8.06 -3.35
CA VAL A 66 -1.54 -7.11 -2.26
C VAL A 66 -0.85 -5.79 -2.57
N ILE A 67 -1.63 -4.71 -2.59
CA ILE A 67 -1.15 -3.33 -2.60
C ILE A 67 -1.03 -2.91 -1.14
N GLY A 68 0.20 -2.90 -0.64
CA GLY A 68 0.49 -2.51 0.74
C GLY A 68 0.59 -1.01 0.90
N LEU A 69 0.14 -0.52 2.03
CA LEU A 69 0.40 0.84 2.50
C LEU A 69 0.68 0.82 3.99
N TYR A 70 1.28 1.89 4.50
CA TYR A 70 1.53 2.01 5.93
C TYR A 70 1.14 3.42 6.40
N LYS A 71 0.03 3.50 7.12
CA LYS A 71 -0.43 4.75 7.73
C LYS A 71 0.41 5.04 8.97
N ALA A 72 1.21 6.08 8.91
CA ALA A 72 2.06 6.52 10.00
C ALA A 72 1.95 8.03 10.20
N VAL A 73 1.84 8.47 11.45
CA VAL A 73 1.73 9.88 11.83
C VAL A 73 3.08 10.39 12.28
N TYR A 74 3.50 11.51 11.70
CA TYR A 74 4.70 12.24 12.07
C TYR A 74 4.32 13.68 12.43
N ASP A 75 4.79 14.19 13.58
CA ASP A 75 4.39 15.51 14.10
C ASP A 75 4.78 16.68 13.16
N ASN A 76 5.78 16.47 12.31
CA ASN A 76 6.32 17.48 11.41
C ASN A 76 5.87 17.33 9.95
N SER A 77 4.92 16.45 9.65
CA SER A 77 4.43 16.23 8.28
C SER A 77 2.96 15.86 8.24
N MET A 78 2.28 16.31 7.20
CA MET A 78 0.90 15.90 6.90
C MET A 78 0.83 14.67 5.97
N VAL A 79 1.97 14.18 5.49
CA VAL A 79 2.02 12.94 4.73
C VAL A 79 1.74 11.77 5.67
N TYR A 80 0.71 11.00 5.34
CA TYR A 80 0.15 9.98 6.21
C TYR A 80 0.28 8.56 5.64
N ILE A 81 0.24 8.42 4.31
CA ILE A 81 0.28 7.12 3.63
C ILE A 81 1.70 6.86 3.16
N THR A 82 2.35 5.88 3.78
CA THR A 82 3.71 5.42 3.47
C THR A 82 4.70 6.60 3.40
N PRO A 83 4.91 7.31 4.53
CA PRO A 83 5.59 8.61 4.53
C PRO A 83 7.09 8.55 4.26
N THR A 84 7.78 7.48 4.66
CA THR A 84 9.24 7.39 4.60
C THR A 84 9.73 6.06 4.01
N MET A 85 11.04 5.95 3.80
CA MET A 85 11.68 4.71 3.36
C MET A 85 11.50 3.57 4.36
N THR A 86 11.37 3.87 5.66
CA THR A 86 11.14 2.86 6.70
C THR A 86 9.83 2.09 6.46
N GLU A 87 8.75 2.79 6.11
CA GLU A 87 7.48 2.17 5.78
C GLU A 87 7.57 1.37 4.47
N ILE A 88 8.28 1.90 3.45
CA ILE A 88 8.51 1.17 2.18
C ILE A 88 9.20 -0.17 2.46
N ASP A 89 10.33 -0.14 3.19
CA ASP A 89 11.09 -1.34 3.52
C ASP A 89 10.24 -2.38 4.27
N ALA A 90 9.49 -1.94 5.27
CA ALA A 90 8.63 -2.82 6.07
C ALA A 90 7.51 -3.47 5.23
N LEU A 91 6.95 -2.75 4.26
CA LEU A 91 5.92 -3.27 3.35
C LEU A 91 6.48 -4.30 2.36
N ILE A 92 7.70 -4.06 1.86
CA ILE A 92 8.39 -5.01 0.98
C ILE A 92 8.72 -6.30 1.75
N ASP A 93 9.27 -6.18 2.96
CA ASP A 93 9.58 -7.32 3.83
C ASP A 93 8.33 -8.11 4.23
N ALA A 94 7.16 -7.47 4.26
CA ALA A 94 5.88 -8.12 4.48
C ALA A 94 5.34 -8.87 3.25
N GLY A 95 5.90 -8.65 2.06
CA GLY A 95 5.53 -9.33 0.83
C GLY A 95 4.50 -8.61 -0.03
N SER A 96 4.42 -7.27 0.07
CA SER A 96 3.58 -6.47 -0.84
C SER A 96 3.98 -6.66 -2.30
N ASP A 97 3.01 -6.80 -3.20
CA ASP A 97 3.24 -6.90 -4.63
C ASP A 97 3.33 -5.51 -5.31
N ALA A 98 2.68 -4.52 -4.70
CA ALA A 98 2.77 -3.11 -5.04
C ALA A 98 2.66 -2.28 -3.76
N ILE A 99 3.09 -1.02 -3.80
CA ILE A 99 3.01 -0.11 -2.65
C ILE A 99 2.22 1.14 -3.03
N ALA A 100 1.23 1.48 -2.19
CA ALA A 100 0.55 2.77 -2.25
C ALA A 100 1.26 3.78 -1.34
N MET A 101 1.47 4.99 -1.86
CA MET A 101 2.12 6.08 -1.14
C MET A 101 1.47 7.42 -1.49
N ASP A 102 1.51 8.34 -0.54
CA ASP A 102 1.10 9.73 -0.78
C ASP A 102 1.94 10.33 -1.92
N ALA A 103 1.27 10.82 -2.94
CA ALA A 103 1.88 11.42 -4.13
C ALA A 103 1.48 12.92 -4.27
N THR A 104 1.15 13.56 -3.16
CA THR A 104 0.88 15.01 -3.11
C THR A 104 2.17 15.82 -3.01
N ASP A 105 2.08 17.12 -3.18
CA ASP A 105 3.17 18.09 -3.01
C ASP A 105 3.56 18.37 -1.55
N ARG A 106 2.91 17.70 -0.57
CA ARG A 106 3.22 17.84 0.85
C ARG A 106 4.65 17.40 1.16
N VAL A 107 5.32 18.17 2.01
CA VAL A 107 6.67 17.86 2.48
C VAL A 107 6.64 16.64 3.40
N ARG A 108 7.50 15.66 3.14
CA ARG A 108 7.63 14.44 3.92
C ARG A 108 8.35 14.67 5.26
N PRO A 109 8.26 13.72 6.22
CA PRO A 109 8.87 13.87 7.55
C PRO A 109 10.37 14.18 7.54
N ASP A 110 11.09 13.69 6.55
CA ASP A 110 12.53 13.90 6.33
C ASP A 110 12.86 15.19 5.54
N GLY A 111 11.83 15.98 5.20
CA GLY A 111 11.97 17.23 4.47
C GLY A 111 12.00 17.08 2.96
N GLN A 112 11.89 15.86 2.42
CA GLN A 112 11.89 15.60 0.99
C GLN A 112 10.57 16.00 0.32
N SER A 113 10.65 16.45 -0.92
CA SER A 113 9.51 16.49 -1.85
C SER A 113 9.16 15.09 -2.34
N ILE A 114 7.96 14.95 -2.94
CA ILE A 114 7.56 13.66 -3.55
C ILE A 114 8.55 13.22 -4.64
N THR A 115 9.07 14.14 -5.42
CA THR A 115 10.02 13.84 -6.51
C THR A 115 11.33 13.29 -5.96
N GLU A 116 11.92 13.94 -4.94
CA GLU A 116 13.17 13.50 -4.31
C GLU A 116 12.99 12.11 -3.67
N PHE A 117 11.92 11.95 -2.90
CA PHE A 117 11.60 10.68 -2.26
C PHE A 117 11.38 9.56 -3.29
N PHE A 118 10.62 9.81 -4.35
CA PHE A 118 10.36 8.81 -5.38
C PHE A 118 11.62 8.42 -6.15
N CYS A 119 12.54 9.36 -6.39
CA CYS A 119 13.85 9.06 -6.99
C CYS A 119 14.65 8.11 -6.10
N GLU A 120 14.74 8.39 -4.79
CA GLU A 120 15.44 7.53 -3.82
C GLU A 120 14.82 6.12 -3.75
N VAL A 121 13.49 6.04 -3.65
CA VAL A 121 12.77 4.75 -3.64
C VAL A 121 13.00 3.99 -4.94
N ARG A 122 12.99 4.67 -6.09
CA ARG A 122 13.20 4.05 -7.40
C ARG A 122 14.64 3.58 -7.59
N GLU A 123 15.60 4.28 -7.03
CA GLU A 123 17.00 3.84 -7.02
C GLU A 123 17.19 2.56 -6.22
N LYS A 124 16.59 2.49 -5.03
CA LYS A 124 16.66 1.30 -4.17
C LYS A 124 15.82 0.13 -4.71
N TYR A 125 14.66 0.42 -5.28
CA TYR A 125 13.67 -0.57 -5.75
C TYR A 125 13.24 -0.30 -7.20
N PRO A 126 14.09 -0.55 -8.19
CA PRO A 126 13.87 -0.13 -9.58
C PRO A 126 12.66 -0.78 -10.27
N ILE A 127 12.25 -1.97 -9.82
CA ILE A 127 11.15 -2.74 -10.43
C ILE A 127 9.85 -2.71 -9.61
N LEU A 128 9.85 -2.05 -8.45
CA LEU A 128 8.68 -1.99 -7.57
C LEU A 128 7.52 -1.25 -8.24
N ILE A 129 6.32 -1.79 -8.06
CA ILE A 129 5.08 -1.19 -8.57
C ILE A 129 4.54 -0.22 -7.52
N PHE A 130 4.17 0.99 -7.96
CA PHE A 130 3.58 2.01 -7.10
C PHE A 130 2.16 2.36 -7.52
N MET A 131 1.33 2.64 -6.52
CA MET A 131 0.04 3.31 -6.63
C MET A 131 0.19 4.70 -6.01
N ALA A 132 -0.02 5.75 -6.81
CA ALA A 132 -0.02 7.13 -6.34
C ALA A 132 -1.37 7.45 -5.69
N ASP A 133 -1.34 7.87 -4.42
CA ASP A 133 -2.50 8.42 -3.74
C ASP A 133 -2.47 9.95 -3.89
N CYS A 134 -3.26 10.46 -4.82
CA CYS A 134 -3.39 11.87 -5.15
C CYS A 134 -4.59 12.47 -4.40
N ALA A 135 -4.48 13.71 -3.91
CA ALA A 135 -5.56 14.42 -3.24
C ALA A 135 -6.34 15.34 -4.22
N THR A 136 -5.68 15.78 -5.27
CA THR A 136 -6.24 16.69 -6.28
C THR A 136 -5.96 16.17 -7.69
N GLU A 137 -6.58 16.79 -8.67
CA GLU A 137 -6.33 16.51 -10.10
C GLU A 137 -4.90 16.93 -10.49
N GLU A 138 -4.42 18.03 -9.90
CA GLU A 138 -3.07 18.55 -10.13
C GLU A 138 -1.99 17.57 -9.67
N ASP A 139 -2.21 16.86 -8.56
CA ASP A 139 -1.26 15.83 -8.08
C ASP A 139 -1.12 14.65 -9.06
N ALA A 140 -2.10 14.45 -9.94
CA ALA A 140 -2.14 13.33 -10.87
C ALA A 140 -1.55 13.66 -12.26
N LEU A 141 -1.25 14.95 -12.52
CA LEU A 141 -0.74 15.45 -13.79
C LEU A 141 0.78 15.67 -13.76
#